data_e57921b0cd67ed18e2d05664ab1b60d1
#
_entry.id   e57921b0cd67ed18e2d05664ab1b60d1
#
_cell.length_a   1.000
_cell.length_b   1.000
_cell.length_c   1.000
_cell.angle_alpha   90.00
_cell.angle_beta   90.00
_cell.angle_gamma   90.00
#
_symmetry.space_group_name_H-M   'P 1'
#
loop_
_entity.id
_entity.type
_entity.pdbx_description
1 polymer ?
#
loop_
_entity_poly.entity_id
_entity_poly.type
_entity_poly.pdbx_seq_one_letter_code
_entity_poly.pdbx_strand_id
1 'polypeptide(L)'
;MPDTPVTVLYFAWLRERVGTAQEDLTLPPGVRTVADLVEHLAAGDARHAAAFANRRAVRCAVNQEFAPVTTLLRAGDEVAFFPPVTGG
;
A
#
# COMPACT_ATOMS: atom_id res chain seq x y z
N MET A 1 -11.44 19.44 4.83
CA MET A 1 -11.44 18.11 5.41
C MET A 1 -10.03 17.68 5.73
N PRO A 2 -9.82 17.10 6.89
CA PRO A 2 -8.48 16.64 7.22
C PRO A 2 -8.03 15.51 6.30
N ASP A 3 -6.77 15.51 6.01
CA ASP A 3 -6.16 14.41 5.29
C ASP A 3 -6.04 13.21 6.23
N THR A 4 -5.83 12.03 5.64
CA THR A 4 -5.75 10.80 6.40
C THR A 4 -4.30 10.34 6.51
N PRO A 5 -3.67 10.45 7.68
CA PRO A 5 -2.31 9.94 7.85
C PRO A 5 -2.31 8.42 7.97
N VAL A 6 -1.43 7.78 7.22
CA VAL A 6 -1.23 6.33 7.27
C VAL A 6 0.25 6.00 7.19
N THR A 7 0.62 4.82 7.67
CA THR A 7 1.96 4.27 7.53
C THR A 7 1.90 3.13 6.55
N VAL A 8 2.75 3.16 5.54
CA VAL A 8 2.82 2.11 4.52
C VAL A 8 4.12 1.34 4.70
N LEU A 9 4.02 0.02 4.78
CA LEU A 9 5.17 -0.87 4.88
C LEU A 9 5.31 -1.70 3.61
N TYR A 10 6.54 -1.89 3.19
CA TYR A 10 6.86 -2.69 2.00
C TYR A 10 7.76 -3.85 2.39
N PHE A 11 7.46 -5.03 1.89
CA PHE A 11 8.22 -6.25 2.18
C PHE A 11 8.76 -6.89 0.92
N ALA A 12 9.86 -7.60 1.05
CA ALA A 12 10.47 -8.39 -0.02
C ALA A 12 10.78 -7.54 -1.26
N TRP A 13 10.43 -8.02 -2.45
CA TRP A 13 10.76 -7.32 -3.68
C TRP A 13 10.03 -5.97 -3.82
N LEU A 14 8.91 -5.80 -3.13
CA LEU A 14 8.22 -4.50 -3.12
C LEU A 14 9.11 -3.44 -2.48
N ARG A 15 9.75 -3.77 -1.36
CA ARG A 15 10.66 -2.86 -0.69
C ARG A 15 11.83 -2.47 -1.60
N GLU A 16 12.36 -3.44 -2.33
CA GLU A 16 13.49 -3.17 -3.23
C GLU A 16 13.07 -2.26 -4.39
N ARG A 17 11.89 -2.46 -4.94
CA ARG A 17 11.43 -1.64 -6.07
C ARG A 17 11.05 -0.24 -5.66
N VAL A 18 10.40 -0.08 -4.52
CA VAL A 18 10.04 1.25 -4.00
C VAL A 18 11.29 1.98 -3.48
N GLY A 19 12.22 1.24 -2.91
CA GLY A 19 13.46 1.81 -2.41
C GLY A 19 13.43 2.17 -0.93
N THR A 20 12.36 1.86 -0.23
CA THR A 20 12.26 2.07 1.20
C THR A 20 11.37 0.99 1.81
N ALA A 21 11.57 0.72 3.10
CA ALA A 21 10.78 -0.24 3.84
C ALA A 21 9.49 0.36 4.39
N GLN A 22 9.44 1.66 4.55
CA GLN A 22 8.32 2.34 5.21
C GLN A 22 8.18 3.77 4.71
N GLU A 23 6.94 4.21 4.57
CA GLU A 23 6.62 5.60 4.26
C GLU A 23 5.47 6.05 5.14
N ASP A 24 5.57 7.25 5.67
CA ASP A 24 4.45 7.90 6.35
C ASP A 24 3.82 8.85 5.35
N LEU A 25 2.56 8.65 5.07
CA LEU A 25 1.84 9.40 4.05
C LEU A 25 0.62 10.07 4.63
N THR A 26 0.25 11.19 4.03
CA THR A 26 -1.02 11.84 4.32
C THR A 26 -1.87 11.73 3.07
N LEU A 27 -2.93 10.95 3.13
CA LEU A 27 -3.76 10.67 1.97
C LEU A 27 -4.76 11.79 1.72
N PRO A 28 -4.89 12.26 0.47
CA PRO A 28 -5.90 13.27 0.16
C PRO A 28 -7.31 12.68 0.27
N PRO A 29 -8.34 13.53 0.37
CA PRO A 29 -9.72 13.06 0.62
C PRO A 29 -10.27 12.04 -0.38
N GLY A 30 -9.79 12.03 -1.60
CA GLY A 30 -10.25 11.08 -2.61
C GLY A 30 -9.68 9.68 -2.49
N VAL A 31 -8.69 9.48 -1.63
CA VAL A 31 -8.03 8.18 -1.43
C VAL A 31 -8.60 7.56 -0.17
N ARG A 32 -9.52 6.60 -0.34
CA ARG A 32 -10.29 6.04 0.77
C ARG A 32 -10.03 4.58 1.04
N THR A 33 -9.77 3.79 0.01
CA THR A 33 -9.58 2.34 0.14
C THR A 33 -8.13 1.97 -0.13
N VAL A 34 -7.78 0.72 0.16
CA VAL A 34 -6.47 0.20 -0.20
C VAL A 34 -6.26 0.30 -1.71
N ALA A 35 -7.29 -0.01 -2.52
CA ALA A 35 -7.19 0.12 -3.97
C ALA A 35 -6.87 1.55 -4.39
N ASP A 36 -7.53 2.53 -3.76
CA ASP A 36 -7.25 3.94 -4.03
C ASP A 36 -5.81 4.29 -3.66
N LEU A 37 -5.32 3.75 -2.54
CA LEU A 37 -3.94 3.97 -2.09
C LEU A 37 -2.94 3.42 -3.12
N VAL A 38 -3.18 2.21 -3.63
CA VAL A 38 -2.31 1.62 -4.63
C VAL A 38 -2.27 2.49 -5.89
N GLU A 39 -3.42 2.97 -6.36
CA GLU A 39 -3.47 3.86 -7.51
C GLU A 39 -2.73 5.17 -7.24
N HIS A 40 -2.91 5.72 -6.06
CA HIS A 40 -2.24 6.95 -5.65
C HIS A 40 -0.71 6.78 -5.63
N LEU A 41 -0.23 5.69 -5.05
CA LEU A 41 1.20 5.39 -4.99
C LEU A 41 1.77 5.15 -6.39
N ALA A 42 1.09 4.36 -7.21
CA ALA A 42 1.55 4.04 -8.55
C ALA A 42 1.62 5.28 -9.45
N ALA A 43 0.74 6.25 -9.21
CA ALA A 43 0.75 7.50 -9.97
C ALA A 43 1.82 8.48 -9.47
N GLY A 44 2.42 8.22 -8.33
CA GLY A 44 3.34 9.16 -7.70
C GLY A 44 4.72 9.20 -8.34
N ASP A 45 5.28 8.06 -8.68
CA ASP A 45 6.59 7.98 -9.33
C ASP A 45 6.81 6.62 -10.00
N ALA A 46 7.92 6.51 -10.73
CA ALA A 46 8.21 5.30 -11.49
C ALA A 46 8.52 4.08 -10.60
N ARG A 47 9.08 4.31 -9.43
CA ARG A 47 9.42 3.20 -8.52
C ARG A 47 8.16 2.56 -7.97
N HIS A 48 7.22 3.37 -7.51
CA HIS A 48 5.94 2.87 -7.04
C HIS A 48 5.15 2.23 -8.18
N ALA A 49 5.15 2.83 -9.36
CA ALA A 49 4.49 2.26 -10.52
C ALA A 49 5.04 0.88 -10.85
N ALA A 50 6.37 0.70 -10.78
CA ALA A 50 6.99 -0.59 -11.04
C ALA A 50 6.63 -1.62 -9.96
N ALA A 51 6.60 -1.21 -8.70
CA ALA A 51 6.26 -2.10 -7.59
C ALA A 51 4.82 -2.62 -7.71
N PHE A 52 3.91 -1.78 -8.19
CA PHE A 52 2.50 -2.14 -8.31
C PHE A 52 2.05 -2.45 -9.74
N ALA A 53 2.99 -2.72 -10.65
CA ALA A 53 2.66 -2.99 -12.05
C ALA A 53 1.78 -4.22 -12.21
N ASN A 54 2.00 -5.25 -11.40
CA ASN A 54 1.16 -6.44 -11.38
C ASN A 54 0.48 -6.55 -10.04
N ARG A 55 -0.71 -6.00 -9.94
CA ARG A 55 -1.43 -5.95 -8.67
C ARG A 55 -1.84 -7.32 -8.15
N ARG A 56 -1.96 -8.31 -9.02
CA ARG A 56 -2.26 -9.68 -8.61
C ARG A 56 -1.12 -10.31 -7.82
N ALA A 57 0.09 -9.80 -7.99
CA ALA A 57 1.26 -10.28 -7.26
C ALA A 57 1.46 -9.55 -5.93
N VAL A 58 0.51 -8.71 -5.52
CA VAL A 58 0.63 -7.93 -4.29
C VAL A 58 -0.54 -8.26 -3.37
N ARG A 59 -0.21 -8.52 -2.11
CA ARG A 59 -1.19 -8.70 -1.05
C ARG A 59 -1.03 -7.59 -0.04
N CYS A 60 -2.06 -7.36 0.76
CA CYS A 60 -1.98 -6.32 1.78
C CYS A 60 -2.57 -6.79 3.10
N ALA A 61 -2.10 -6.13 4.16
CA ALA A 61 -2.64 -6.28 5.49
C ALA A 61 -2.84 -4.87 6.06
N VAL A 62 -3.95 -4.66 6.72
CA VAL A 62 -4.24 -3.40 7.40
C VAL A 62 -4.22 -3.68 8.89
N ASN A 63 -3.34 -2.98 9.60
CA ASN A 63 -3.15 -3.18 11.04
C ASN A 63 -2.86 -4.66 11.37
N GLN A 64 -1.99 -5.27 10.54
CA GLN A 64 -1.51 -6.65 10.71
C GLN A 64 -2.56 -7.73 10.45
N GLU A 65 -3.66 -7.37 9.81
CA GLU A 65 -4.68 -8.34 9.41
C GLU A 65 -4.82 -8.33 7.90
N PHE A 66 -4.84 -9.49 7.27
CA PHE A 66 -5.07 -9.58 5.83
C PHE A 66 -6.36 -8.85 5.47
N ALA A 67 -6.28 -8.05 4.43
CA ALA A 67 -7.41 -7.20 4.05
C ALA A 67 -7.59 -7.19 2.54
N PRO A 68 -8.83 -7.17 2.06
CA PRO A 68 -9.08 -6.98 0.64
C PRO A 68 -8.82 -5.53 0.26
N VAL A 69 -8.62 -5.29 -1.03
CA VAL A 69 -8.33 -3.94 -1.52
C VAL A 69 -9.51 -2.98 -1.37
N THR A 70 -10.69 -3.50 -1.08
CA THR A 70 -11.88 -2.68 -0.82
C THR A 70 -11.93 -2.13 0.61
N THR A 71 -10.97 -2.49 1.46
CA THR A 71 -10.94 -2.04 2.85
C THR A 71 -10.77 -0.53 2.93
N LEU A 72 -11.64 0.11 3.70
CA LEU A 72 -11.54 1.55 3.95
C LEU A 72 -10.39 1.84 4.92
N LEU A 73 -9.65 2.89 4.60
CA LEU A 73 -8.53 3.33 5.42
C LEU A 73 -8.96 4.46 6.36
N ARG A 74 -8.39 4.45 7.55
CA ARG A 74 -8.64 5.45 8.59
C ARG A 74 -7.32 6.05 9.05
N ALA A 75 -7.39 7.23 9.63
CA ALA A 75 -6.22 7.88 10.20
C ALA A 75 -5.51 6.96 11.20
N GLY A 76 -4.21 6.83 11.04
CA GLY A 76 -3.39 6.00 11.91
C GLY A 76 -3.24 4.55 11.45
N ASP A 77 -3.90 4.15 10.38
CA ASP A 77 -3.77 2.78 9.87
C ASP A 77 -2.36 2.48 9.36
N GLU A 78 -1.94 1.24 9.56
CA GLU A 78 -0.73 0.68 9.00
C GLU A 78 -1.12 -0.23 7.85
N VAL A 79 -0.63 0.04 6.65
CA VAL A 79 -0.93 -0.76 5.46
C VAL A 79 0.36 -1.43 4.99
N ALA A 80 0.41 -2.74 5.06
CA ALA A 80 1.57 -3.51 4.64
C ALA A 80 1.32 -4.13 3.28
N PHE A 81 2.29 -4.02 2.38
CA PHE A 81 2.25 -4.68 1.06
C PHE A 81 3.34 -5.74 1.00
N PHE A 82 2.98 -6.92 0.51
CA PHE A 82 3.89 -8.05 0.46
C PHE A 82 3.52 -8.97 -0.71
N PRO A 83 4.46 -9.82 -1.16
CA PRO A 83 4.17 -10.78 -2.21
C PRO A 83 3.19 -11.85 -1.72
N PRO A 84 2.49 -12.52 -2.62
CA PRO A 84 1.65 -13.64 -2.22
C PRO A 84 2.48 -14.71 -1.54
N VAL A 85 1.92 -15.32 -0.50
CA VAL A 85 2.55 -16.46 0.13
C VAL A 85 2.32 -17.66 -0.79
N THR A 86 3.38 -18.19 -1.34
CA THR A 86 3.25 -19.43 -2.11
C THR A 86 3.13 -20.55 -1.10
N GLY A 87 1.97 -21.17 -1.11
CA GLY A 87 1.72 -22.24 -0.18
C GLY A 87 2.52 -23.48 -0.53
N GLY A 88 3.63 -23.53 -0.13
CA GLY A 88 4.45 -24.61 -0.54
C GLY A 88 5.31 -25.16 0.40
#